data_6162b046865149e259bb10fb43d98974
#
_entry.id   6162b046865149e259bb10fb43d98974
#
_cell.length_a   1.000
_cell.length_b   1.000
_cell.length_c   1.000
_cell.angle_alpha   90.00
_cell.angle_beta   90.00
_cell.angle_gamma   90.00
#
_symmetry.space_group_name_H-M   'P 1'
#
loop_
_entity.id
_entity.type
_entity.pdbx_description
1 polymer ?
#
loop_
_entity_poly.entity_id
_entity_poly.type
_entity_poly.pdbx_seq_one_letter_code
_entity_poly.pdbx_strand_id
1 'polypeptide(L)'
;MASGTFVSRGLGLVRNVLLVAAIGTTGLVADAFDVANKIPNVLFAILAGGVLNAVLVPQIVRAYRARNTQERLDKLLTLSGVILLALSALLTAGSSILVALYTGPGWTAPQTSLAVAFAFWCTPQLFFYGLYTLLGQVLNARGQFGPFMWAPVLNNVVSIAGFAAFIALYGPAVTGNVDDLTQWDGTKIALLAGTATLGVAAQALILVVPLWRAGFRWHLRFGLHGIGLRSAGQVALWTFAAVILEQVGVLFTTRFASEAPRAALAQTFGAYRDDPGTLGAVTGLVTGAPDAFSGALAVAGNAAYTQALMIYLLPHSLVTVSIATALFTGMSAAAHAGDLARVRHDLSRGVRTVGVFTVFATAVLVVLALPVTKLLVPSVDAASGEAVSMVLRAMALGLVPLGGMVLMKWVYYAFEDGRTVFWIQVPGTLVLVGVSWLGTQLLPPQLWVVGIGLAMSLSNLVAVGLRTVGLRRTLHGLDGARILRLHVKAGLAALVSAVAGWGVLRAFVVLSGDPADGIYGLSWWQSVVVVAVAGTVMGLVYAGGLKLMRVRELDQLAGPIVGRVRRLVRR
;
A
#
# COMPACT_ATOMS: atom_id res chain seq x y z
N MET A 1 23.16 0.88 1.69
CA MET A 1 21.89 0.78 0.94
C MET A 1 20.70 0.49 1.86
N ALA A 2 20.70 -0.56 2.68
CA ALA A 2 19.56 -0.90 3.54
C ALA A 2 19.18 0.17 4.58
N SER A 3 20.13 0.95 5.09
CA SER A 3 19.88 1.97 6.12
C SER A 3 18.96 3.10 5.66
N GLY A 4 19.17 3.65 4.46
CA GLY A 4 18.31 4.72 3.92
C GLY A 4 16.85 4.25 3.72
N THR A 5 16.66 3.04 3.22
CA THR A 5 15.31 2.45 3.07
C THR A 5 14.64 2.22 4.42
N PHE A 6 15.38 1.76 5.43
CA PHE A 6 14.85 1.54 6.78
C PHE A 6 14.42 2.86 7.45
N VAL A 7 15.30 3.87 7.41
CA VAL A 7 15.02 5.21 7.95
C VAL A 7 13.82 5.85 7.23
N SER A 8 13.78 5.76 5.89
CA SER A 8 12.65 6.30 5.12
C SER A 8 11.33 5.63 5.47
N ARG A 9 11.31 4.30 5.71
CA ARG A 9 10.09 3.60 6.13
C ARG A 9 9.64 4.03 7.53
N GLY A 10 10.57 4.17 8.47
CA GLY A 10 10.24 4.67 9.81
C GLY A 10 9.66 6.09 9.78
N LEU A 11 10.31 7.01 9.05
CA LEU A 11 9.79 8.36 8.87
C LEU A 11 8.47 8.39 8.08
N GLY A 12 8.27 7.47 7.13
CA GLY A 12 7.01 7.32 6.43
C GLY A 12 5.84 6.96 7.34
N LEU A 13 6.08 6.13 8.37
CA LEU A 13 5.07 5.86 9.41
C LEU A 13 4.78 7.12 10.22
N VAL A 14 5.79 7.86 10.68
CA VAL A 14 5.61 9.13 11.41
C VAL A 14 4.83 10.14 10.57
N ARG A 15 5.18 10.29 9.28
CA ARG A 15 4.44 11.14 8.34
C ARG A 15 2.97 10.75 8.26
N ASN A 16 2.68 9.46 8.17
CA ASN A 16 1.31 8.97 8.11
C ASN A 16 0.54 9.24 9.40
N VAL A 17 1.16 9.05 10.56
CA VAL A 17 0.57 9.40 11.87
C VAL A 17 0.16 10.86 11.92
N LEU A 18 1.02 11.77 11.44
CA LEU A 18 0.71 13.21 11.40
C LEU A 18 -0.38 13.54 10.38
N LEU A 19 -0.38 12.90 9.21
CA LEU A 19 -1.46 13.08 8.23
C LEU A 19 -2.81 12.68 8.83
N VAL A 20 -2.88 11.51 9.48
CA VAL A 20 -4.11 11.06 10.14
C VAL A 20 -4.49 11.97 11.30
N ALA A 21 -3.51 12.47 12.08
CA ALA A 21 -3.79 13.45 13.12
C ALA A 21 -4.36 14.76 12.56
N ALA A 22 -3.95 15.14 11.32
CA ALA A 22 -4.42 16.37 10.67
C ALA A 22 -5.84 16.24 10.09
N ILE A 23 -6.21 15.11 9.48
CA ILE A 23 -7.47 14.97 8.72
C ILE A 23 -8.29 13.72 9.03
N GLY A 24 -7.86 12.86 9.94
CA GLY A 24 -8.57 11.61 10.29
C GLY A 24 -8.29 10.45 9.35
N THR A 25 -8.98 9.32 9.62
CA THR A 25 -8.97 8.09 8.79
C THR A 25 -10.33 7.80 8.16
N THR A 26 -11.36 8.46 8.62
CA THR A 26 -12.74 8.41 8.12
C THR A 26 -13.24 9.84 7.94
N GLY A 27 -14.34 10.01 7.25
CA GLY A 27 -14.94 11.33 7.02
C GLY A 27 -14.70 11.88 5.62
N LEU A 28 -15.35 13.02 5.34
CA LEU A 28 -15.46 13.58 4.00
C LEU A 28 -14.13 14.13 3.48
N VAL A 29 -13.37 14.77 4.37
CA VAL A 29 -12.09 15.39 4.03
C VAL A 29 -10.99 14.35 3.86
N ALA A 30 -10.93 13.36 4.76
CA ALA A 30 -9.97 12.26 4.65
C ALA A 30 -10.12 11.52 3.31
N ASP A 31 -11.35 11.21 2.91
CA ASP A 31 -11.64 10.56 1.64
C ASP A 31 -11.33 11.46 0.44
N ALA A 32 -11.66 12.76 0.51
CA ALA A 32 -11.36 13.72 -0.55
C ALA A 32 -9.84 13.84 -0.78
N PHE A 33 -9.07 13.94 0.29
CA PHE A 33 -7.61 14.01 0.21
C PHE A 33 -6.99 12.69 -0.28
N ASP A 34 -7.46 11.54 0.21
CA ASP A 34 -6.92 10.24 -0.19
C ASP A 34 -7.19 9.96 -1.68
N VAL A 35 -8.39 10.24 -2.19
CA VAL A 35 -8.68 10.17 -3.63
C VAL A 35 -7.73 11.07 -4.42
N ALA A 36 -7.59 12.32 -4.04
CA ALA A 36 -6.75 13.30 -4.73
C ALA A 36 -5.27 12.89 -4.75
N ASN A 37 -4.73 12.44 -3.62
CA ASN A 37 -3.33 12.05 -3.48
C ASN A 37 -3.02 10.67 -4.10
N LYS A 38 -4.03 9.83 -4.33
CA LYS A 38 -3.91 8.54 -5.02
C LYS A 38 -3.73 8.71 -6.53
N ILE A 39 -4.36 9.70 -7.13
CA ILE A 39 -4.33 9.97 -8.58
C ILE A 39 -2.89 10.03 -9.13
N PRO A 40 -1.97 10.90 -8.65
CA PRO A 40 -0.61 10.96 -9.18
C PRO A 40 0.15 9.64 -9.00
N ASN A 41 -0.10 8.89 -7.93
CA ASN A 41 0.54 7.59 -7.69
C ASN A 41 0.11 6.54 -8.72
N VAL A 42 -1.18 6.47 -9.05
CA VAL A 42 -1.73 5.58 -10.07
C VAL A 42 -1.19 5.92 -11.45
N LEU A 43 -1.22 7.19 -11.82
CA LEU A 43 -0.69 7.67 -13.09
C LEU A 43 0.81 7.40 -13.21
N PHE A 44 1.56 7.61 -12.13
CA PHE A 44 2.98 7.29 -12.09
C PHE A 44 3.23 5.78 -12.21
N ALA A 45 2.44 4.92 -11.57
CA ALA A 45 2.58 3.47 -11.71
C ALA A 45 2.41 3.01 -13.17
N ILE A 46 1.46 3.59 -13.91
CA ILE A 46 1.27 3.34 -15.33
C ILE A 46 2.49 3.80 -16.13
N LEU A 47 2.98 5.01 -15.89
CA LEU A 47 4.16 5.56 -16.59
C LEU A 47 5.42 4.77 -16.26
N ALA A 48 5.64 4.44 -15.00
CA ALA A 48 6.80 3.68 -14.54
C ALA A 48 6.82 2.27 -15.13
N GLY A 49 5.67 1.56 -15.10
CA GLY A 49 5.55 0.22 -15.64
C GLY A 49 5.72 0.15 -17.17
N GLY A 50 5.20 1.16 -17.87
CA GLY A 50 5.22 1.20 -19.34
C GLY A 50 6.47 1.88 -19.91
N VAL A 51 6.53 3.20 -19.77
CA VAL A 51 7.51 4.01 -20.51
C VAL A 51 8.86 4.07 -19.81
N LEU A 52 8.89 4.33 -18.51
CA LEU A 52 10.15 4.55 -17.80
C LEU A 52 10.99 3.27 -17.73
N ASN A 53 10.43 2.18 -17.21
CA ASN A 53 11.18 0.94 -17.02
C ASN A 53 11.41 0.17 -18.31
N ALA A 54 10.42 0.16 -19.22
CA ALA A 54 10.51 -0.62 -20.44
C ALA A 54 11.35 0.07 -21.55
N VAL A 55 11.31 1.39 -21.61
CA VAL A 55 11.93 2.16 -22.68
C VAL A 55 13.13 2.99 -22.20
N LEU A 56 12.92 3.84 -21.20
CA LEU A 56 13.94 4.84 -20.81
C LEU A 56 15.11 4.24 -20.04
N VAL A 57 14.87 3.33 -19.09
CA VAL A 57 15.96 2.71 -18.31
C VAL A 57 16.97 1.98 -19.18
N PRO A 58 16.56 1.09 -20.12
CA PRO A 58 17.52 0.47 -21.05
C PRO A 58 18.28 1.48 -21.92
N GLN A 59 17.64 2.58 -22.32
CA GLN A 59 18.28 3.61 -23.13
C GLN A 59 19.32 4.41 -22.34
N ILE A 60 19.05 4.73 -21.07
CA ILE A 60 20.02 5.36 -20.16
C ILE A 60 21.25 4.47 -20.04
N VAL A 61 21.09 3.18 -19.78
CA VAL A 61 22.20 2.21 -19.68
C VAL A 61 22.98 2.10 -20.98
N ARG A 62 22.31 2.08 -22.14
CA ARG A 62 22.96 2.05 -23.47
C ARG A 62 23.70 3.36 -23.76
N ALA A 63 23.15 4.51 -23.37
CA ALA A 63 23.78 5.81 -23.56
C ALA A 63 25.12 5.88 -22.83
N TYR A 64 25.24 5.27 -21.63
CA TYR A 64 26.50 5.19 -20.89
C TYR A 64 27.59 4.39 -21.58
N ARG A 65 27.23 3.47 -22.47
CA ARG A 65 28.20 2.65 -23.25
C ARG A 65 28.55 3.28 -24.60
N ALA A 66 27.97 4.43 -24.97
CA ALA A 66 28.16 5.07 -26.26
C ALA A 66 29.28 6.12 -26.22
N ARG A 67 29.92 6.38 -27.38
CA ARG A 67 30.98 7.42 -27.51
C ARG A 67 30.51 8.83 -27.15
N ASN A 68 29.24 9.18 -27.39
CA ASN A 68 28.63 10.50 -27.10
C ASN A 68 27.65 10.40 -25.92
N THR A 69 28.10 9.88 -24.79
CA THR A 69 27.28 9.63 -23.58
C THR A 69 26.51 10.86 -23.12
N GLN A 70 27.17 12.00 -22.97
CA GLN A 70 26.57 13.24 -22.43
C GLN A 70 25.44 13.75 -23.33
N GLU A 71 25.69 13.86 -24.62
CA GLU A 71 24.69 14.37 -25.58
C GLU A 71 23.43 13.49 -25.65
N ARG A 72 23.60 12.16 -25.65
CA ARG A 72 22.47 11.22 -25.65
C ARG A 72 21.65 11.29 -24.36
N LEU A 73 22.31 11.40 -23.23
CA LEU A 73 21.64 11.57 -21.93
C LEU A 73 20.92 12.91 -21.85
N ASP A 74 21.53 14.00 -22.30
CA ASP A 74 20.89 15.31 -22.34
C ASP A 74 19.62 15.29 -23.18
N LYS A 75 19.64 14.68 -24.37
CA LYS A 75 18.45 14.51 -25.23
C LYS A 75 17.38 13.65 -24.58
N LEU A 76 17.75 12.50 -23.98
CA LEU A 76 16.80 11.60 -23.29
C LEU A 76 16.15 12.29 -22.11
N LEU A 77 16.93 12.93 -21.26
CA LEU A 77 16.41 13.62 -20.07
C LEU A 77 15.55 14.82 -20.44
N THR A 78 15.95 15.60 -21.46
CA THR A 78 15.18 16.75 -21.93
C THR A 78 13.83 16.32 -22.50
N LEU A 79 13.84 15.34 -23.41
CA LEU A 79 12.59 14.84 -24.00
C LEU A 79 11.67 14.24 -22.95
N SER A 80 12.20 13.38 -22.07
CA SER A 80 11.41 12.76 -21.01
C SER A 80 10.88 13.78 -20.00
N GLY A 81 11.70 14.76 -19.64
CA GLY A 81 11.32 15.85 -18.74
C GLY A 81 10.20 16.72 -19.32
N VAL A 82 10.30 17.08 -20.61
CA VAL A 82 9.26 17.86 -21.30
C VAL A 82 7.95 17.08 -21.43
N ILE A 83 8.02 15.78 -21.77
CA ILE A 83 6.83 14.92 -21.84
C ILE A 83 6.16 14.80 -20.47
N LEU A 84 6.94 14.54 -19.42
CA LEU A 84 6.44 14.45 -18.06
C LEU A 84 5.83 15.76 -17.57
N LEU A 85 6.46 16.89 -17.87
CA LEU A 85 5.96 18.21 -17.51
C LEU A 85 4.64 18.52 -18.24
N ALA A 86 4.60 18.32 -19.56
CA ALA A 86 3.41 18.55 -20.37
C ALA A 86 2.24 17.65 -19.91
N LEU A 87 2.51 16.36 -19.68
CA LEU A 87 1.51 15.42 -19.19
C LEU A 87 1.02 15.80 -17.78
N SER A 88 1.94 16.13 -16.88
CA SER A 88 1.58 16.59 -15.53
C SER A 88 0.73 17.85 -15.57
N ALA A 89 1.09 18.85 -16.40
CA ALA A 89 0.32 20.07 -16.56
C ALA A 89 -1.08 19.79 -17.14
N LEU A 90 -1.18 18.96 -18.17
CA LEU A 90 -2.46 18.56 -18.78
C LEU A 90 -3.36 17.86 -17.76
N LEU A 91 -2.82 16.90 -17.00
CA LEU A 91 -3.57 16.14 -15.99
C LEU A 91 -3.93 17.02 -14.79
N THR A 92 -3.08 17.98 -14.41
CA THR A 92 -3.41 18.98 -13.38
C THR A 92 -4.57 19.88 -13.84
N ALA A 93 -4.55 20.35 -15.07
CA ALA A 93 -5.68 21.11 -15.65
C ALA A 93 -6.96 20.24 -15.73
N GLY A 94 -6.82 18.94 -15.95
CA GLY A 94 -7.92 17.97 -15.98
C GLY A 94 -8.28 17.36 -14.61
N SER A 95 -7.88 17.96 -13.49
CA SER A 95 -8.13 17.40 -12.14
C SER A 95 -9.59 17.11 -11.84
N SER A 96 -10.54 17.90 -12.36
CA SER A 96 -11.98 17.66 -12.22
C SER A 96 -12.41 16.35 -12.88
N ILE A 97 -11.91 16.05 -14.07
CA ILE A 97 -12.19 14.81 -14.80
C ILE A 97 -11.58 13.62 -14.02
N LEU A 98 -10.35 13.78 -13.55
CA LEU A 98 -9.67 12.73 -12.80
C LEU A 98 -10.42 12.40 -11.50
N VAL A 99 -10.83 13.39 -10.74
CA VAL A 99 -11.63 13.18 -9.52
C VAL A 99 -12.95 12.49 -9.85
N ALA A 100 -13.67 12.94 -10.88
CA ALA A 100 -14.93 12.34 -11.31
C ALA A 100 -14.82 10.86 -11.71
N LEU A 101 -13.65 10.42 -12.21
CA LEU A 101 -13.40 9.00 -12.48
C LEU A 101 -13.33 8.14 -11.22
N TYR A 102 -12.77 8.69 -10.13
CA TYR A 102 -12.54 7.98 -8.87
C TYR A 102 -13.67 8.11 -7.86
N THR A 103 -14.56 9.09 -8.05
CA THR A 103 -15.69 9.36 -7.17
C THR A 103 -17.00 8.93 -7.84
N GLY A 104 -18.01 8.63 -7.04
CA GLY A 104 -19.32 8.28 -7.56
C GLY A 104 -20.33 9.43 -7.48
N PRO A 105 -21.57 9.21 -7.97
CA PRO A 105 -22.63 10.22 -8.01
C PRO A 105 -23.13 10.63 -6.62
N GLY A 106 -22.81 9.89 -5.57
CA GLY A 106 -23.22 10.19 -4.19
C GLY A 106 -22.45 11.37 -3.55
N TRP A 107 -21.36 11.85 -4.16
CA TRP A 107 -20.59 12.95 -3.61
C TRP A 107 -21.29 14.30 -3.78
N THR A 108 -21.29 15.13 -2.73
CA THR A 108 -21.83 16.50 -2.81
C THR A 108 -20.91 17.41 -3.61
N ALA A 109 -21.47 18.49 -4.16
CA ALA A 109 -20.69 19.49 -4.88
C ALA A 109 -19.55 20.10 -4.03
N PRO A 110 -19.73 20.47 -2.74
CA PRO A 110 -18.63 20.94 -1.89
C PRO A 110 -17.51 19.89 -1.69
N GLN A 111 -17.86 18.62 -1.46
CA GLN A 111 -16.87 17.55 -1.30
C GLN A 111 -16.08 17.31 -2.59
N THR A 112 -16.76 17.29 -3.73
CA THR A 112 -16.13 17.14 -5.04
C THR A 112 -15.20 18.34 -5.34
N SER A 113 -15.65 19.56 -5.04
CA SER A 113 -14.83 20.76 -5.22
C SER A 113 -13.57 20.73 -4.36
N LEU A 114 -13.67 20.29 -3.11
CA LEU A 114 -12.52 20.12 -2.23
C LEU A 114 -11.54 19.05 -2.77
N ALA A 115 -12.05 17.92 -3.23
CA ALA A 115 -11.20 16.87 -3.83
C ALA A 115 -10.51 17.35 -5.11
N VAL A 116 -11.19 18.14 -5.95
CA VAL A 116 -10.59 18.76 -7.14
C VAL A 116 -9.50 19.76 -6.75
N ALA A 117 -9.72 20.56 -5.72
CA ALA A 117 -8.71 21.49 -5.21
C ALA A 117 -7.48 20.75 -4.65
N PHE A 118 -7.68 19.66 -3.90
CA PHE A 118 -6.58 18.81 -3.46
C PHE A 118 -5.86 18.15 -4.65
N ALA A 119 -6.61 17.64 -5.63
CA ALA A 119 -6.03 17.01 -6.82
C ALA A 119 -5.20 17.99 -7.65
N PHE A 120 -5.62 19.25 -7.74
CA PHE A 120 -4.85 20.32 -8.40
C PHE A 120 -3.46 20.49 -7.77
N TRP A 121 -3.37 20.43 -6.44
CA TRP A 121 -2.10 20.51 -5.72
C TRP A 121 -1.30 19.20 -5.75
N CYS A 122 -1.97 18.05 -5.75
CA CYS A 122 -1.30 16.74 -5.71
C CYS A 122 -0.83 16.26 -7.10
N THR A 123 -1.57 16.52 -8.18
CA THR A 123 -1.25 15.98 -9.52
C THR A 123 0.14 16.37 -10.04
N PRO A 124 0.71 17.56 -9.74
CA PRO A 124 2.09 17.91 -10.10
C PRO A 124 3.17 16.96 -9.53
N GLN A 125 2.84 16.16 -8.52
CA GLN A 125 3.74 15.09 -8.01
C GLN A 125 4.16 14.13 -9.12
N LEU A 126 3.31 13.91 -10.14
CA LEU A 126 3.60 13.05 -11.27
C LEU A 126 4.90 13.44 -11.99
N PHE A 127 5.10 14.73 -12.24
CA PHE A 127 6.35 15.25 -12.80
C PHE A 127 7.54 14.93 -11.92
N PHE A 128 7.45 15.19 -10.62
CA PHE A 128 8.55 14.97 -9.68
C PHE A 128 8.84 13.49 -9.43
N TYR A 129 7.86 12.60 -9.43
CA TYR A 129 8.09 11.15 -9.40
C TYR A 129 8.85 10.67 -10.65
N GLY A 130 8.47 11.17 -11.83
CA GLY A 130 9.18 10.89 -13.07
C GLY A 130 10.62 11.42 -13.04
N LEU A 131 10.80 12.66 -12.62
CA LEU A 131 12.11 13.30 -12.49
C LEU A 131 13.02 12.55 -11.50
N TYR A 132 12.49 12.20 -10.31
CA TYR A 132 13.19 11.36 -9.34
C TYR A 132 13.69 10.05 -9.94
N THR A 133 12.83 9.38 -10.70
CA THR A 133 13.18 8.12 -11.36
C THR A 133 14.26 8.31 -12.41
N LEU A 134 14.14 9.31 -13.28
CA LEU A 134 15.13 9.60 -14.33
C LEU A 134 16.49 9.94 -13.74
N LEU A 135 16.55 10.89 -12.81
CA LEU A 135 17.82 11.29 -12.17
C LEU A 135 18.42 10.14 -11.36
N GLY A 136 17.57 9.35 -10.70
CA GLY A 136 17.99 8.15 -9.96
C GLY A 136 18.62 7.10 -10.85
N GLN A 137 18.06 6.85 -12.05
CA GLN A 137 18.67 5.90 -13.01
C GLN A 137 20.02 6.40 -13.55
N VAL A 138 20.17 7.70 -13.75
CA VAL A 138 21.49 8.29 -14.12
C VAL A 138 22.52 8.08 -13.01
N LEU A 139 22.16 8.28 -11.73
CA LEU A 139 23.02 8.00 -10.58
C LEU A 139 23.36 6.50 -10.46
N ASN A 140 22.36 5.64 -10.60
CA ASN A 140 22.53 4.18 -10.56
C ASN A 140 23.49 3.69 -11.65
N ALA A 141 23.36 4.21 -12.88
CA ALA A 141 24.25 3.88 -13.99
C ALA A 141 25.71 4.32 -13.74
N ARG A 142 25.92 5.31 -12.86
CA ARG A 142 27.23 5.75 -12.38
C ARG A 142 27.71 5.00 -11.12
N GLY A 143 26.97 4.00 -10.66
CA GLY A 143 27.29 3.26 -9.42
C GLY A 143 27.01 4.03 -8.12
N GLN A 144 26.34 5.18 -8.18
CA GLN A 144 26.00 6.02 -7.04
C GLN A 144 24.60 5.74 -6.51
N PHE A 145 24.43 4.63 -5.80
CA PHE A 145 23.14 4.18 -5.28
C PHE A 145 22.70 4.92 -4.00
N GLY A 146 23.64 5.48 -3.25
CA GLY A 146 23.39 6.11 -1.94
C GLY A 146 22.37 7.25 -2.02
N PRO A 147 22.59 8.29 -2.82
CA PRO A 147 21.69 9.44 -2.91
C PRO A 147 20.26 9.06 -3.29
N PHE A 148 20.09 8.13 -4.23
CA PHE A 148 18.78 7.63 -4.64
C PHE A 148 18.03 6.97 -3.49
N MET A 149 18.72 6.19 -2.64
CA MET A 149 18.11 5.50 -1.49
C MET A 149 17.77 6.43 -0.32
N TRP A 150 18.48 7.58 -0.19
CA TRP A 150 18.26 8.54 0.89
C TRP A 150 17.29 9.68 0.52
N ALA A 151 17.06 9.95 -0.76
CA ALA A 151 16.17 11.02 -1.20
C ALA A 151 14.72 10.89 -0.64
N PRO A 152 14.10 9.70 -0.49
CA PRO A 152 12.78 9.57 0.13
C PRO A 152 12.74 9.98 1.61
N VAL A 153 13.88 10.02 2.30
CA VAL A 153 13.95 10.53 3.68
C VAL A 153 13.62 12.02 3.71
N LEU A 154 14.13 12.79 2.74
CA LEU A 154 13.83 14.23 2.64
C LEU A 154 12.34 14.48 2.36
N ASN A 155 11.70 13.69 1.50
CA ASN A 155 10.26 13.75 1.30
C ASN A 155 9.50 13.61 2.63
N ASN A 156 9.85 12.58 3.39
CA ASN A 156 9.18 12.36 4.67
C ASN A 156 9.42 13.50 5.67
N VAL A 157 10.65 14.03 5.74
CA VAL A 157 10.98 15.17 6.63
C VAL A 157 10.17 16.41 6.26
N VAL A 158 10.10 16.77 4.97
CA VAL A 158 9.32 17.92 4.49
C VAL A 158 7.82 17.72 4.79
N SER A 159 7.30 16.54 4.51
CA SER A 159 5.89 16.23 4.78
C SER A 159 5.56 16.23 6.27
N ILE A 160 6.44 15.70 7.13
CA ILE A 160 6.31 15.75 8.59
C ILE A 160 6.26 17.19 9.08
N ALA A 161 7.19 18.04 8.61
CA ALA A 161 7.22 19.44 9.00
C ALA A 161 5.94 20.19 8.58
N GLY A 162 5.44 19.97 7.37
CA GLY A 162 4.23 20.63 6.88
C GLY A 162 2.96 20.14 7.57
N PHE A 163 2.81 18.83 7.82
CA PHE A 163 1.64 18.31 8.56
C PHE A 163 1.68 18.74 10.03
N ALA A 164 2.85 18.80 10.65
CA ALA A 164 3.00 19.36 12.00
C ALA A 164 2.62 20.85 12.03
N ALA A 165 3.04 21.64 11.03
CA ALA A 165 2.64 23.04 10.90
C ALA A 165 1.13 23.17 10.69
N PHE A 166 0.51 22.30 9.88
CA PHE A 166 -0.94 22.27 9.69
C PHE A 166 -1.67 22.04 11.01
N ILE A 167 -1.25 21.03 11.80
CA ILE A 167 -1.84 20.72 13.11
C ILE A 167 -1.63 21.88 14.10
N ALA A 168 -0.47 22.52 14.08
CA ALA A 168 -0.18 23.66 14.96
C ALA A 168 -1.05 24.89 14.66
N LEU A 169 -1.42 25.11 13.40
CA LEU A 169 -2.20 26.27 12.96
C LEU A 169 -3.72 26.03 13.06
N TYR A 170 -4.17 24.82 12.75
CA TYR A 170 -5.60 24.51 12.58
C TYR A 170 -6.12 23.47 13.59
N GLY A 171 -5.26 22.90 14.40
CA GLY A 171 -5.60 21.82 15.34
C GLY A 171 -5.63 20.43 14.71
N PRO A 172 -5.65 19.36 15.52
CA PRO A 172 -5.83 18.00 15.05
C PRO A 172 -7.29 17.69 14.73
N ALA A 173 -7.53 16.68 13.88
CA ALA A 173 -8.85 16.26 13.43
C ALA A 173 -9.84 15.94 14.56
N VAL A 174 -9.35 15.40 15.68
CA VAL A 174 -10.18 14.99 16.84
C VAL A 174 -10.81 16.18 17.57
N THR A 175 -10.17 17.34 17.56
CA THR A 175 -10.65 18.56 18.26
C THR A 175 -11.15 19.62 17.29
N GLY A 176 -10.84 19.52 16.00
CA GLY A 176 -11.27 20.42 14.94
C GLY A 176 -12.50 19.88 14.21
N ASN A 177 -13.34 20.79 13.72
CA ASN A 177 -14.47 20.42 12.87
C ASN A 177 -13.98 20.16 11.42
N VAL A 178 -13.10 19.15 11.26
CA VAL A 178 -12.38 18.84 10.01
C VAL A 178 -13.35 18.59 8.85
N ASP A 179 -14.47 17.92 9.12
CA ASP A 179 -15.48 17.58 8.10
C ASP A 179 -16.46 18.72 7.79
N ASP A 180 -16.32 19.90 8.44
CA ASP A 180 -16.99 21.11 7.99
C ASP A 180 -16.29 21.66 6.74
N LEU A 181 -16.82 21.31 5.58
CA LEU A 181 -16.25 21.66 4.29
C LEU A 181 -16.22 23.18 4.04
N THR A 182 -17.02 23.97 4.79
CA THR A 182 -17.07 25.44 4.65
C THR A 182 -15.82 26.12 5.23
N GLN A 183 -15.10 25.44 6.12
CA GLN A 183 -13.87 25.93 6.74
C GLN A 183 -12.61 25.66 5.92
N TRP A 184 -12.73 25.00 4.76
CA TRP A 184 -11.60 24.67 3.89
C TRP A 184 -11.35 25.80 2.87
N ASP A 185 -10.53 26.75 3.26
CA ASP A 185 -10.05 27.81 2.39
C ASP A 185 -8.82 27.40 1.56
N GLY A 186 -8.43 28.26 0.63
CA GLY A 186 -7.27 28.01 -0.24
C GLY A 186 -5.96 27.83 0.53
N THR A 187 -5.81 28.44 1.72
CA THR A 187 -4.61 28.37 2.55
C THR A 187 -4.47 26.99 3.21
N LYS A 188 -5.56 26.50 3.80
CA LYS A 188 -5.61 25.13 4.37
C LYS A 188 -5.31 24.07 3.31
N ILE A 189 -5.95 24.21 2.13
CA ILE A 189 -5.78 23.30 1.00
C ILE A 189 -4.31 23.32 0.53
N ALA A 190 -3.76 24.51 0.30
CA ALA A 190 -2.37 24.66 -0.14
C ALA A 190 -1.35 24.14 0.87
N LEU A 191 -1.60 24.37 2.17
CA LEU A 191 -0.69 23.87 3.21
C LEU A 191 -0.70 22.36 3.28
N LEU A 192 -1.87 21.71 3.27
CA LEU A 192 -1.97 20.24 3.37
C LEU A 192 -1.48 19.55 2.09
N ALA A 193 -2.12 19.82 0.95
CA ALA A 193 -1.86 19.15 -0.32
C ALA A 193 -0.56 19.66 -0.99
N GLY A 194 -0.26 20.95 -0.87
CA GLY A 194 0.99 21.52 -1.35
C GLY A 194 2.21 20.97 -0.62
N THR A 195 2.13 20.73 0.68
CA THR A 195 3.21 20.09 1.45
C THR A 195 3.49 18.67 0.96
N ALA A 196 2.46 17.88 0.67
CA ALA A 196 2.65 16.55 0.11
C ALA A 196 3.42 16.60 -1.22
N THR A 197 3.10 17.56 -2.08
CA THR A 197 3.79 17.79 -3.35
C THR A 197 5.20 18.33 -3.16
N LEU A 198 5.39 19.27 -2.22
CA LEU A 198 6.70 19.84 -1.90
C LEU A 198 7.67 18.75 -1.40
N GLY A 199 7.18 17.80 -0.62
CA GLY A 199 7.98 16.64 -0.19
C GLY A 199 8.50 15.82 -1.36
N VAL A 200 7.64 15.50 -2.33
CA VAL A 200 8.01 14.76 -3.55
C VAL A 200 8.95 15.60 -4.42
N ALA A 201 8.71 16.89 -4.54
CA ALA A 201 9.59 17.81 -5.26
C ALA A 201 10.99 17.86 -4.63
N ALA A 202 11.10 18.01 -3.31
CA ALA A 202 12.36 18.00 -2.57
C ALA A 202 13.12 16.67 -2.78
N GLN A 203 12.40 15.53 -2.75
CA GLN A 203 12.97 14.21 -3.04
C GLN A 203 13.60 14.14 -4.45
N ALA A 204 12.98 14.71 -5.44
CA ALA A 204 13.47 14.70 -6.82
C ALA A 204 14.66 15.67 -6.98
N LEU A 205 14.52 16.90 -6.48
CA LEU A 205 15.47 17.96 -6.68
C LEU A 205 16.80 17.74 -5.92
N ILE A 206 16.76 17.09 -4.75
CA ILE A 206 17.99 16.79 -4.00
C ILE A 206 18.97 15.92 -4.81
N LEU A 207 18.49 15.12 -5.77
CA LEU A 207 19.35 14.29 -6.62
C LEU A 207 20.19 15.09 -7.61
N VAL A 208 19.85 16.34 -7.86
CA VAL A 208 20.66 17.25 -8.71
C VAL A 208 22.03 17.52 -8.07
N VAL A 209 22.09 17.64 -6.75
CA VAL A 209 23.35 17.91 -6.02
C VAL A 209 24.40 16.81 -6.22
N PRO A 210 24.10 15.51 -5.97
CA PRO A 210 25.08 14.45 -6.22
C PRO A 210 25.40 14.28 -7.71
N LEU A 211 24.46 14.57 -8.61
CA LEU A 211 24.75 14.56 -10.06
C LEU A 211 25.76 15.63 -10.45
N TRP A 212 25.62 16.86 -9.94
CA TRP A 212 26.60 17.92 -10.17
C TRP A 212 27.97 17.59 -9.59
N ARG A 213 28.01 17.05 -8.36
CA ARG A 213 29.27 16.61 -7.73
C ARG A 213 29.93 15.46 -8.50
N ALA A 214 29.14 14.64 -9.18
CA ALA A 214 29.63 13.58 -10.06
C ALA A 214 30.05 14.09 -11.47
N GLY A 215 30.05 15.39 -11.69
CA GLY A 215 30.46 16.01 -12.97
C GLY A 215 29.40 15.92 -14.05
N PHE A 216 28.16 15.51 -13.72
CA PHE A 216 27.06 15.51 -14.69
C PHE A 216 26.36 16.87 -14.68
N ARG A 217 26.37 17.55 -15.84
CA ARG A 217 25.63 18.80 -16.06
C ARG A 217 24.59 18.55 -17.14
N TRP A 218 23.32 18.62 -16.79
CA TRP A 218 22.24 18.49 -17.75
C TRP A 218 22.13 19.78 -18.56
N HIS A 219 22.18 19.61 -19.90
CA HIS A 219 21.94 20.68 -20.86
C HIS A 219 20.66 20.37 -21.63
N LEU A 220 19.79 21.35 -21.78
CA LEU A 220 18.57 21.19 -22.55
C LEU A 220 18.93 20.99 -24.03
N ARG A 221 18.78 19.76 -24.52
CA ARG A 221 19.02 19.41 -25.91
C ARG A 221 17.83 18.67 -26.49
N PHE A 222 17.26 19.20 -27.56
CA PHE A 222 16.12 18.60 -28.27
C PHE A 222 16.62 17.74 -29.44
N GLY A 223 15.93 16.62 -29.72
CA GLY A 223 16.22 15.74 -30.85
C GLY A 223 15.75 14.32 -30.63
N LEU A 224 15.15 13.71 -31.65
CA LEU A 224 14.64 12.33 -31.61
C LEU A 224 15.61 11.28 -32.17
N HIS A 225 16.64 11.73 -32.92
CA HIS A 225 17.57 10.83 -33.59
C HIS A 225 18.51 10.14 -32.61
N GLY A 226 18.61 8.82 -32.69
CA GLY A 226 19.51 8.01 -31.90
C GLY A 226 18.99 7.56 -30.51
N ILE A 227 17.71 7.81 -30.20
CA ILE A 227 17.09 7.47 -28.90
C ILE A 227 16.62 5.99 -28.84
N GLY A 228 16.56 5.27 -29.99
CA GLY A 228 16.32 3.81 -30.00
C GLY A 228 14.98 3.34 -29.43
N LEU A 229 13.90 4.11 -29.56
CA LEU A 229 12.57 3.83 -29.02
C LEU A 229 11.91 2.52 -29.52
N ARG A 230 12.41 1.94 -30.62
CA ARG A 230 11.82 0.74 -31.27
C ARG A 230 12.04 -0.59 -30.52
N SER A 231 12.82 -0.63 -29.47
CA SER A 231 13.23 -1.90 -28.84
C SER A 231 12.47 -2.28 -27.56
N ALA A 232 11.30 -1.67 -27.31
CA ALA A 232 10.40 -2.16 -26.25
C ALA A 232 9.83 -3.51 -26.68
N GLY A 233 10.43 -4.61 -26.19
CA GLY A 233 10.04 -5.97 -26.55
C GLY A 233 8.61 -6.33 -26.10
N GLN A 234 8.09 -7.43 -26.62
CA GLN A 234 6.74 -7.94 -26.28
C GLN A 234 6.54 -8.14 -24.78
N VAL A 235 7.59 -8.51 -24.04
CA VAL A 235 7.54 -8.67 -22.57
C VAL A 235 7.16 -7.36 -21.87
N ALA A 236 7.77 -6.24 -22.30
CA ALA A 236 7.47 -4.91 -21.77
C ALA A 236 6.02 -4.50 -22.03
N LEU A 237 5.49 -4.80 -23.23
CA LEU A 237 4.11 -4.51 -23.59
C LEU A 237 3.10 -5.26 -22.70
N TRP A 238 3.31 -6.56 -22.50
CA TRP A 238 2.44 -7.36 -21.64
C TRP A 238 2.54 -6.97 -20.17
N THR A 239 3.73 -6.63 -19.70
CA THR A 239 3.92 -6.12 -18.33
C THR A 239 3.20 -4.78 -18.14
N PHE A 240 3.28 -3.88 -19.13
CA PHE A 240 2.54 -2.62 -19.12
C PHE A 240 1.03 -2.84 -19.11
N ALA A 241 0.52 -3.73 -19.96
CA ALA A 241 -0.90 -4.08 -19.97
C ALA A 241 -1.36 -4.63 -18.61
N ALA A 242 -0.53 -5.45 -17.96
CA ALA A 242 -0.83 -5.96 -16.62
C ALA A 242 -0.88 -4.84 -15.57
N VAL A 243 -0.01 -3.83 -15.64
CA VAL A 243 -0.04 -2.65 -14.75
C VAL A 243 -1.29 -1.82 -15.00
N ILE A 244 -1.67 -1.55 -16.26
CA ILE A 244 -2.93 -0.84 -16.56
C ILE A 244 -4.11 -1.58 -15.97
N LEU A 245 -4.19 -2.88 -16.14
CA LEU A 245 -5.28 -3.70 -15.60
C LEU A 245 -5.34 -3.66 -14.06
N GLU A 246 -4.18 -3.63 -13.40
CA GLU A 246 -4.10 -3.43 -11.94
C GLU A 246 -4.67 -2.07 -11.54
N GLN A 247 -4.33 -0.99 -12.28
CA GLN A 247 -4.84 0.34 -11.99
C GLN A 247 -6.35 0.48 -12.27
N VAL A 248 -6.89 -0.27 -13.24
CA VAL A 248 -8.34 -0.39 -13.43
C VAL A 248 -9.00 -1.00 -12.17
N GLY A 249 -8.41 -2.02 -11.59
CA GLY A 249 -8.87 -2.57 -10.30
C GLY A 249 -8.87 -1.52 -9.19
N VAL A 250 -7.77 -0.75 -9.07
CA VAL A 250 -7.66 0.35 -8.08
C VAL A 250 -8.72 1.43 -8.32
N LEU A 251 -8.99 1.79 -9.57
CA LEU A 251 -10.02 2.76 -9.92
C LEU A 251 -11.40 2.35 -9.37
N PHE A 252 -11.85 1.13 -9.68
CA PHE A 252 -13.16 0.65 -9.25
C PHE A 252 -13.26 0.48 -7.74
N THR A 253 -12.23 -0.09 -7.09
CA THR A 253 -12.23 -0.23 -5.63
C THR A 253 -12.25 1.11 -4.92
N THR A 254 -11.52 2.11 -5.43
CA THR A 254 -11.53 3.48 -4.90
C THR A 254 -12.91 4.11 -5.07
N ARG A 255 -13.53 3.96 -6.23
CA ARG A 255 -14.87 4.47 -6.50
C ARG A 255 -15.91 3.88 -5.55
N PHE A 256 -15.94 2.56 -5.37
CA PHE A 256 -16.87 1.90 -4.44
C PHE A 256 -16.61 2.31 -2.99
N ALA A 257 -15.34 2.36 -2.58
CA ALA A 257 -14.97 2.76 -1.22
C ALA A 257 -15.35 4.22 -0.93
N SER A 258 -15.21 5.12 -1.90
CA SER A 258 -15.51 6.54 -1.74
C SER A 258 -17.02 6.83 -1.61
N GLU A 259 -17.87 5.94 -2.08
CA GLU A 259 -19.33 6.07 -1.96
C GLU A 259 -19.89 5.51 -0.65
N ALA A 260 -19.20 4.59 0.02
CA ALA A 260 -19.70 3.88 1.18
C ALA A 260 -20.17 4.81 2.32
N PRO A 261 -19.42 5.86 2.75
CA PRO A 261 -19.85 6.74 3.83
C PRO A 261 -21.14 7.49 3.49
N ARG A 262 -21.29 7.91 2.24
CA ARG A 262 -22.48 8.63 1.78
C ARG A 262 -23.71 7.73 1.69
N ALA A 263 -23.55 6.51 1.17
CA ALA A 263 -24.61 5.53 1.12
C ALA A 263 -25.09 5.17 2.54
N ALA A 264 -24.16 5.06 3.50
CA ALA A 264 -24.50 4.79 4.89
C ALA A 264 -25.27 5.96 5.53
N LEU A 265 -24.86 7.20 5.29
CA LEU A 265 -25.58 8.39 5.74
C LEU A 265 -26.99 8.44 5.13
N ALA A 266 -27.11 8.23 3.81
CA ALA A 266 -28.40 8.26 3.13
C ALA A 266 -29.36 7.18 3.68
N GLN A 267 -28.85 5.99 3.99
CA GLN A 267 -29.64 4.93 4.61
C GLN A 267 -30.10 5.32 6.02
N THR A 268 -29.21 5.88 6.82
CA THR A 268 -29.53 6.32 8.19
C THR A 268 -30.56 7.42 8.18
N PHE A 269 -30.37 8.47 7.35
CA PHE A 269 -31.34 9.56 7.21
C PHE A 269 -32.67 9.12 6.57
N GLY A 270 -32.67 8.15 5.64
CA GLY A 270 -33.88 7.55 5.09
C GLY A 270 -34.71 6.86 6.16
N ALA A 271 -34.08 6.07 7.02
CA ALA A 271 -34.75 5.42 8.15
C ALA A 271 -35.35 6.43 9.15
N TYR A 272 -34.69 7.58 9.36
CA TYR A 272 -35.19 8.67 10.21
C TYR A 272 -36.32 9.46 9.56
N ARG A 273 -36.36 9.57 8.23
CA ARG A 273 -37.42 10.29 7.51
C ARG A 273 -38.80 9.62 7.64
N ASP A 274 -38.80 8.29 7.81
CA ASP A 274 -40.03 7.50 7.91
C ASP A 274 -40.58 7.46 9.35
N ASP A 275 -39.81 7.94 10.36
CA ASP A 275 -40.27 8.07 11.75
C ASP A 275 -40.11 9.52 12.27
N PRO A 276 -41.22 10.32 12.26
CA PRO A 276 -41.21 11.73 12.70
C PRO A 276 -40.78 11.95 14.14
N GLY A 277 -40.85 10.95 15.02
CA GLY A 277 -40.40 11.02 16.41
C GLY A 277 -38.86 11.16 16.54
N THR A 278 -38.12 10.73 15.53
CA THR A 278 -36.66 10.79 15.48
C THR A 278 -36.13 12.09 14.84
N LEU A 279 -37.02 12.94 14.27
CA LEU A 279 -36.62 14.23 13.69
C LEU A 279 -35.96 15.17 14.74
N GLY A 280 -36.38 15.07 16.02
CA GLY A 280 -35.74 15.77 17.15
C GLY A 280 -34.32 15.27 17.43
N ALA A 281 -34.06 14.00 17.24
CA ALA A 281 -32.71 13.43 17.36
C ALA A 281 -31.79 13.87 16.19
N VAL A 282 -32.34 13.96 14.98
CA VAL A 282 -31.61 14.48 13.79
C VAL A 282 -31.30 15.96 13.93
N THR A 283 -32.23 16.74 14.47
CA THR A 283 -32.02 18.18 14.73
C THR A 283 -31.00 18.38 15.89
N GLY A 284 -31.03 17.50 16.90
CA GLY A 284 -30.02 17.43 17.94
C GLY A 284 -28.64 17.00 17.42
N LEU A 285 -28.58 16.10 16.44
CA LEU A 285 -27.37 15.70 15.71
C LEU A 285 -26.76 16.86 14.91
N VAL A 286 -27.59 17.70 14.32
CA VAL A 286 -27.12 18.87 13.54
C VAL A 286 -26.77 20.05 14.44
N THR A 287 -27.37 20.16 15.64
CA THR A 287 -27.28 21.34 16.50
C THR A 287 -26.53 21.16 17.82
N GLY A 288 -26.18 19.94 18.23
CA GLY A 288 -25.60 19.84 19.57
C GLY A 288 -25.07 18.50 20.08
N ALA A 289 -25.03 17.43 19.29
CA ALA A 289 -24.44 16.15 19.71
C ALA A 289 -23.29 15.75 18.77
N PRO A 290 -22.06 16.28 18.98
CA PRO A 290 -20.88 15.94 18.16
C PRO A 290 -20.62 14.43 18.09
N ASP A 291 -20.92 13.70 19.16
CA ASP A 291 -20.59 12.28 19.29
C ASP A 291 -21.45 11.34 18.42
N ALA A 292 -22.73 11.68 18.24
CA ALA A 292 -23.62 10.88 17.40
C ALA A 292 -23.36 11.11 15.88
N PHE A 293 -22.96 12.31 15.52
CA PHE A 293 -22.58 12.65 14.13
C PHE A 293 -21.21 12.04 13.80
N SER A 294 -20.26 12.05 14.74
CA SER A 294 -18.95 11.41 14.58
C SER A 294 -19.08 9.89 14.40
N GLY A 295 -19.98 9.24 15.13
CA GLY A 295 -20.27 7.81 14.96
C GLY A 295 -20.88 7.45 13.60
N ALA A 296 -21.76 8.30 13.05
CA ALA A 296 -22.34 8.12 11.71
C ALA A 296 -21.31 8.35 10.58
N LEU A 297 -20.31 9.20 10.82
CA LEU A 297 -19.21 9.45 9.89
C LEU A 297 -18.06 8.44 10.00
N ALA A 298 -18.01 7.65 11.07
CA ALA A 298 -16.99 6.62 11.27
C ALA A 298 -17.18 5.37 10.38
N VAL A 299 -17.86 5.53 9.26
CA VAL A 299 -17.97 4.50 8.23
C VAL A 299 -16.68 4.46 7.42
N ALA A 300 -16.16 3.24 7.20
CA ALA A 300 -14.97 3.06 6.38
C ALA A 300 -15.21 3.56 4.96
N GLY A 301 -14.42 4.53 4.54
CA GLY A 301 -14.34 5.03 3.18
C GLY A 301 -13.00 4.68 2.54
N ASN A 302 -12.61 5.46 1.55
CA ASN A 302 -11.37 5.24 0.81
C ASN A 302 -10.12 5.49 1.66
N ALA A 303 -10.13 6.49 2.55
CA ALA A 303 -9.03 6.76 3.46
C ALA A 303 -8.82 5.59 4.45
N ALA A 304 -9.89 5.06 5.04
CA ALA A 304 -9.85 3.89 5.92
C ALA A 304 -9.32 2.63 5.19
N TYR A 305 -9.76 2.42 3.93
CA TYR A 305 -9.22 1.36 3.07
C TYR A 305 -7.70 1.50 2.88
N THR A 306 -7.22 2.71 2.58
CA THR A 306 -5.79 2.98 2.36
C THR A 306 -4.98 2.77 3.64
N GLN A 307 -5.50 3.15 4.82
CA GLN A 307 -4.84 2.88 6.09
C GLN A 307 -4.77 1.38 6.40
N ALA A 308 -5.87 0.65 6.22
CA ALA A 308 -5.89 -0.81 6.37
C ALA A 308 -4.91 -1.50 5.40
N LEU A 309 -4.87 -1.06 4.13
CA LEU A 309 -3.96 -1.58 3.12
C LEU A 309 -2.49 -1.35 3.49
N MET A 310 -2.15 -0.17 4.03
CA MET A 310 -0.79 0.14 4.47
C MET A 310 -0.35 -0.81 5.61
N ILE A 311 -1.20 -1.05 6.60
CA ILE A 311 -0.92 -2.00 7.70
C ILE A 311 -0.80 -3.43 7.16
N TYR A 312 -1.73 -3.84 6.30
CA TYR A 312 -1.74 -5.15 5.64
C TYR A 312 -0.46 -5.45 4.85
N LEU A 313 0.08 -4.44 4.16
CA LEU A 313 1.28 -4.61 3.33
C LEU A 313 2.59 -4.60 4.14
N LEU A 314 2.61 -4.20 5.42
CA LEU A 314 3.84 -4.19 6.23
C LEU A 314 4.49 -5.58 6.31
N PRO A 315 3.79 -6.66 6.75
CA PRO A 315 4.38 -7.99 6.80
C PRO A 315 4.84 -8.48 5.42
N HIS A 316 4.03 -8.23 4.39
CA HIS A 316 4.34 -8.59 3.02
C HIS A 316 5.63 -7.92 2.52
N SER A 317 5.76 -6.62 2.71
CA SER A 317 6.91 -5.85 2.22
C SER A 317 8.21 -6.19 2.95
N LEU A 318 8.13 -6.57 4.24
CA LEU A 318 9.30 -6.90 5.04
C LEU A 318 9.86 -8.29 4.70
N VAL A 319 8.99 -9.28 4.55
CA VAL A 319 9.41 -10.68 4.41
C VAL A 319 9.26 -11.20 2.99
N THR A 320 8.07 -11.10 2.40
CA THR A 320 7.82 -11.70 1.08
C THR A 320 8.68 -11.08 0.00
N VAL A 321 8.72 -9.73 -0.05
CA VAL A 321 9.51 -9.01 -1.07
C VAL A 321 11.00 -9.30 -0.90
N SER A 322 11.50 -9.35 0.34
CA SER A 322 12.91 -9.64 0.61
C SER A 322 13.31 -11.05 0.18
N ILE A 323 12.48 -12.06 0.49
CA ILE A 323 12.72 -13.45 0.09
C ILE A 323 12.60 -13.61 -1.44
N ALA A 324 11.57 -12.99 -2.04
CA ALA A 324 11.37 -13.03 -3.49
C ALA A 324 12.58 -12.44 -4.24
N THR A 325 13.07 -11.28 -3.80
CA THR A 325 14.26 -10.65 -4.40
C THR A 325 15.51 -11.52 -4.26
N ALA A 326 15.72 -12.14 -3.09
CA ALA A 326 16.87 -13.02 -2.87
C ALA A 326 16.84 -14.30 -3.74
N LEU A 327 15.64 -14.84 -3.99
CA LEU A 327 15.47 -16.04 -4.80
C LEU A 327 15.46 -15.77 -6.31
N PHE A 328 15.05 -14.57 -6.72
CA PHE A 328 14.83 -14.25 -8.14
C PHE A 328 16.07 -14.42 -9.00
N THR A 329 17.24 -13.95 -8.55
CA THR A 329 18.50 -14.05 -9.30
C THR A 329 18.88 -15.51 -9.55
N GLY A 330 18.72 -16.37 -8.55
CA GLY A 330 18.95 -17.82 -8.68
C GLY A 330 17.94 -18.50 -9.59
N MET A 331 16.65 -18.19 -9.43
CA MET A 331 15.57 -18.71 -10.28
C MET A 331 15.72 -18.28 -11.74
N SER A 332 16.08 -17.03 -11.99
CA SER A 332 16.31 -16.51 -13.35
C SER A 332 17.49 -17.19 -14.02
N ALA A 333 18.62 -17.37 -13.32
CA ALA A 333 19.77 -18.10 -13.85
C ALA A 333 19.42 -19.57 -14.14
N ALA A 334 18.68 -20.24 -13.26
CA ALA A 334 18.25 -21.62 -13.46
C ALA A 334 17.25 -21.76 -14.62
N ALA A 335 16.32 -20.80 -14.78
CA ALA A 335 15.36 -20.78 -15.89
C ALA A 335 16.07 -20.64 -17.25
N HIS A 336 17.06 -19.73 -17.35
CA HIS A 336 17.86 -19.57 -18.57
C HIS A 336 18.74 -20.79 -18.89
N ALA A 337 19.20 -21.52 -17.84
CA ALA A 337 19.94 -22.76 -17.99
C ALA A 337 19.05 -23.99 -18.29
N GLY A 338 17.72 -23.85 -18.32
CA GLY A 338 16.77 -24.94 -18.50
C GLY A 338 16.65 -25.88 -17.29
N ASP A 339 17.21 -25.51 -16.12
CA ASP A 339 17.14 -26.30 -14.87
C ASP A 339 15.80 -26.08 -14.16
N LEU A 340 14.76 -26.72 -14.68
CA LEU A 340 13.41 -26.65 -14.14
C LEU A 340 13.31 -27.26 -12.73
N ALA A 341 14.16 -28.24 -12.40
CA ALA A 341 14.17 -28.88 -11.10
C ALA A 341 14.60 -27.89 -10.01
N ARG A 342 15.63 -27.09 -10.29
CA ARG A 342 16.10 -26.03 -9.40
C ARG A 342 15.07 -24.91 -9.24
N VAL A 343 14.46 -24.44 -10.34
CA VAL A 343 13.39 -23.43 -10.28
C VAL A 343 12.23 -23.92 -9.40
N ARG A 344 11.78 -25.18 -9.59
CA ARG A 344 10.72 -25.80 -8.77
C ARG A 344 11.12 -25.91 -7.29
N HIS A 345 12.35 -26.30 -7.01
CA HIS A 345 12.87 -26.39 -5.64
C HIS A 345 12.89 -25.03 -4.95
N ASP A 346 13.43 -24.01 -5.62
CA ASP A 346 13.55 -22.66 -5.07
C ASP A 346 12.17 -22.02 -4.88
N LEU A 347 11.23 -22.20 -5.81
CA LEU A 347 9.84 -21.78 -5.66
C LEU A 347 9.17 -22.47 -4.45
N SER A 348 9.27 -23.80 -4.36
CA SER A 348 8.70 -24.58 -3.26
C SER A 348 9.26 -24.12 -1.90
N ARG A 349 10.56 -23.91 -1.82
CA ARG A 349 11.23 -23.39 -0.61
C ARG A 349 10.73 -21.97 -0.28
N GLY A 350 10.68 -21.07 -1.28
CA GLY A 350 10.21 -19.70 -1.11
C GLY A 350 8.79 -19.63 -0.59
N VAL A 351 7.84 -20.34 -1.23
CA VAL A 351 6.42 -20.36 -0.85
C VAL A 351 6.25 -20.91 0.58
N ARG A 352 6.99 -21.95 0.95
CA ARG A 352 6.93 -22.51 2.30
C ARG A 352 7.50 -21.56 3.36
N THR A 353 8.64 -20.93 3.08
CA THR A 353 9.27 -19.99 4.02
C THR A 353 8.41 -18.74 4.22
N VAL A 354 7.89 -18.15 3.12
CA VAL A 354 6.95 -17.03 3.19
C VAL A 354 5.65 -17.45 3.86
N GLY A 355 5.14 -18.67 3.59
CA GLY A 355 3.92 -19.21 4.18
C GLY A 355 3.96 -19.29 5.70
N VAL A 356 5.06 -19.77 6.28
CA VAL A 356 5.24 -19.78 7.76
C VAL A 356 5.04 -18.39 8.35
N PHE A 357 5.60 -17.37 7.73
CA PHE A 357 5.51 -16.00 8.25
C PHE A 357 4.14 -15.37 7.98
N THR A 358 3.60 -15.51 6.75
CA THR A 358 2.33 -14.86 6.38
C THR A 358 1.14 -15.46 7.10
N VAL A 359 1.14 -16.78 7.39
CA VAL A 359 0.11 -17.43 8.21
C VAL A 359 0.11 -16.87 9.63
N PHE A 360 1.28 -16.72 10.25
CA PHE A 360 1.39 -16.07 11.56
C PHE A 360 0.92 -14.62 11.54
N ALA A 361 1.40 -13.84 10.56
CA ALA A 361 1.01 -12.44 10.42
C ALA A 361 -0.51 -12.28 10.19
N THR A 362 -1.14 -13.19 9.43
CA THR A 362 -2.61 -13.23 9.29
C THR A 362 -3.29 -13.40 10.65
N ALA A 363 -2.85 -14.36 11.47
CA ALA A 363 -3.43 -14.58 12.80
C ALA A 363 -3.29 -13.34 13.70
N VAL A 364 -2.12 -12.70 13.69
CA VAL A 364 -1.87 -11.46 14.44
C VAL A 364 -2.78 -10.34 13.96
N LEU A 365 -2.86 -10.10 12.64
CA LEU A 365 -3.70 -9.03 12.07
C LEU A 365 -5.19 -9.27 12.27
N VAL A 366 -5.65 -10.52 12.34
CA VAL A 366 -7.06 -10.83 12.61
C VAL A 366 -7.40 -10.59 14.08
N VAL A 367 -6.57 -11.07 15.01
CA VAL A 367 -6.82 -10.98 16.46
C VAL A 367 -6.56 -9.59 17.00
N LEU A 368 -5.44 -8.99 16.61
CA LEU A 368 -4.95 -7.72 17.15
C LEU A 368 -5.20 -6.54 16.20
N ALA A 369 -6.17 -6.65 15.26
CA ALA A 369 -6.44 -5.60 14.26
C ALA A 369 -6.58 -4.21 14.88
N LEU A 370 -7.46 -4.04 15.87
CA LEU A 370 -7.71 -2.75 16.52
C LEU A 370 -6.51 -2.26 17.34
N PRO A 371 -5.89 -3.04 18.24
CA PRO A 371 -4.66 -2.62 18.91
C PRO A 371 -3.52 -2.26 17.94
N VAL A 372 -3.35 -3.00 16.86
CA VAL A 372 -2.33 -2.71 15.82
C VAL A 372 -2.67 -1.41 15.08
N THR A 373 -3.95 -1.17 14.77
CA THR A 373 -4.39 0.08 14.15
C THR A 373 -4.10 1.26 15.08
N LYS A 374 -4.50 1.20 16.35
CA LYS A 374 -4.20 2.24 17.35
C LYS A 374 -2.71 2.45 17.59
N LEU A 375 -1.92 1.36 17.57
CA LEU A 375 -0.46 1.45 17.69
C LEU A 375 0.17 2.26 16.55
N LEU A 376 -0.26 1.99 15.31
CA LEU A 376 0.30 2.61 14.11
C LEU A 376 -0.34 3.96 13.77
N VAL A 377 -1.53 4.23 14.30
CA VAL A 377 -2.30 5.45 14.10
C VAL A 377 -2.83 5.95 15.45
N PRO A 378 -1.96 6.56 16.29
CA PRO A 378 -2.31 6.94 17.67
C PRO A 378 -3.46 7.92 17.80
N SER A 379 -3.69 8.76 16.80
CA SER A 379 -4.71 9.82 16.77
C SER A 379 -6.09 9.34 16.36
N VAL A 380 -6.26 8.04 16.03
CA VAL A 380 -7.56 7.51 15.62
C VAL A 380 -8.49 7.34 16.81
N ASP A 381 -9.72 7.85 16.69
CA ASP A 381 -10.80 7.61 17.65
C ASP A 381 -11.27 6.14 17.62
N ALA A 382 -12.07 5.75 18.61
CA ALA A 382 -12.49 4.36 18.77
C ALA A 382 -13.30 3.83 17.57
N ALA A 383 -14.24 4.62 17.07
CA ALA A 383 -15.15 4.24 15.98
C ALA A 383 -14.41 4.15 14.63
N SER A 384 -13.60 5.17 14.30
CA SER A 384 -12.76 5.17 13.10
C SER A 384 -11.69 4.05 13.15
N GLY A 385 -11.13 3.78 14.32
CA GLY A 385 -10.19 2.67 14.53
C GLY A 385 -10.82 1.31 14.27
N GLU A 386 -12.07 1.10 14.71
CA GLU A 386 -12.80 -0.14 14.41
C GLU A 386 -13.14 -0.25 12.93
N ALA A 387 -13.58 0.84 12.28
CA ALA A 387 -13.83 0.86 10.83
C ALA A 387 -12.59 0.40 10.03
N VAL A 388 -11.40 0.94 10.34
CA VAL A 388 -10.13 0.51 9.74
C VAL A 388 -9.81 -0.94 10.08
N SER A 389 -10.03 -1.37 11.34
CA SER A 389 -9.69 -2.71 11.79
C SER A 389 -10.56 -3.80 11.17
N MET A 390 -11.84 -3.53 10.92
CA MET A 390 -12.73 -4.45 10.19
C MET A 390 -12.25 -4.69 8.75
N VAL A 391 -11.87 -3.63 8.05
CA VAL A 391 -11.28 -3.73 6.71
C VAL A 391 -9.97 -4.50 6.75
N LEU A 392 -9.11 -4.21 7.73
CA LEU A 392 -7.84 -4.91 7.92
C LEU A 392 -8.01 -6.41 8.17
N ARG A 393 -8.98 -6.82 9.00
CA ARG A 393 -9.31 -8.25 9.23
C ARG A 393 -9.70 -8.95 7.93
N ALA A 394 -10.54 -8.30 7.11
CA ALA A 394 -10.95 -8.83 5.81
C ALA A 394 -9.78 -8.99 4.84
N MET A 395 -8.90 -7.98 4.76
CA MET A 395 -7.69 -8.03 3.93
C MET A 395 -6.69 -9.08 4.43
N ALA A 396 -6.54 -9.24 5.76
CA ALA A 396 -5.56 -10.16 6.34
C ALA A 396 -5.71 -11.61 5.87
N LEU A 397 -6.93 -12.04 5.56
CA LEU A 397 -7.20 -13.37 4.97
C LEU A 397 -6.49 -13.56 3.61
N GLY A 398 -6.26 -12.47 2.88
CA GLY A 398 -5.55 -12.46 1.61
C GLY A 398 -4.03 -12.43 1.70
N LEU A 399 -3.43 -12.36 2.90
CA LEU A 399 -1.98 -12.19 3.07
C LEU A 399 -1.19 -13.44 2.66
N VAL A 400 -1.70 -14.62 2.99
CA VAL A 400 -1.09 -15.90 2.61
C VAL A 400 -1.10 -16.08 1.09
N PRO A 401 -2.25 -15.99 0.41
CA PRO A 401 -2.26 -16.07 -1.06
C PRO A 401 -1.46 -14.94 -1.72
N LEU A 402 -1.42 -13.71 -1.18
CA LEU A 402 -0.57 -12.64 -1.70
C LEU A 402 0.91 -13.04 -1.73
N GLY A 403 1.41 -13.65 -0.66
CA GLY A 403 2.79 -14.13 -0.59
C GLY A 403 3.11 -15.16 -1.67
N GLY A 404 2.24 -16.16 -1.86
CA GLY A 404 2.37 -17.17 -2.91
C GLY A 404 2.27 -16.57 -4.31
N MET A 405 1.29 -15.69 -4.52
CA MET A 405 1.05 -15.00 -5.79
C MET A 405 2.28 -14.24 -6.29
N VAL A 406 2.94 -13.50 -5.40
CA VAL A 406 4.13 -12.69 -5.76
C VAL A 406 5.30 -13.59 -6.16
N LEU A 407 5.60 -14.64 -5.39
CA LEU A 407 6.68 -15.58 -5.72
C LEU A 407 6.43 -16.28 -7.06
N MET A 408 5.21 -16.75 -7.30
CA MET A 408 4.84 -17.39 -8.56
C MET A 408 4.91 -16.44 -9.75
N LYS A 409 4.52 -15.17 -9.57
CA LYS A 409 4.64 -14.12 -10.60
C LYS A 409 6.10 -13.91 -11.01
N TRP A 410 7.03 -13.94 -10.06
CA TRP A 410 8.44 -13.78 -10.34
C TRP A 410 9.04 -14.97 -11.11
N VAL A 411 8.49 -16.19 -10.95
CA VAL A 411 8.89 -17.33 -11.80
C VAL A 411 8.52 -17.08 -13.26
N TYR A 412 7.31 -16.59 -13.55
CA TYR A 412 6.95 -16.21 -14.92
C TYR A 412 7.90 -15.13 -15.49
N TYR A 413 8.28 -14.15 -14.68
CA TYR A 413 9.26 -13.15 -15.11
C TYR A 413 10.66 -13.72 -15.33
N ALA A 414 11.06 -14.77 -14.58
CA ALA A 414 12.31 -15.47 -14.80
C ALA A 414 12.34 -16.21 -16.16
N PHE A 415 11.17 -16.63 -16.69
CA PHE A 415 10.98 -17.17 -18.02
C PHE A 415 10.63 -16.11 -19.08
N GLU A 416 10.68 -14.82 -18.73
CA GLU A 416 10.30 -13.70 -19.60
C GLU A 416 8.84 -13.77 -20.12
N ASP A 417 7.96 -14.50 -19.44
CA ASP A 417 6.56 -14.72 -19.81
C ASP A 417 5.62 -13.67 -19.20
N GLY A 418 5.71 -12.42 -19.67
CA GLY A 418 4.81 -11.35 -19.29
C GLY A 418 3.37 -11.55 -19.78
N ARG A 419 3.18 -12.30 -20.90
CA ARG A 419 1.85 -12.57 -21.47
C ARG A 419 0.98 -13.39 -20.52
N THR A 420 1.51 -14.46 -19.98
CA THR A 420 0.79 -15.32 -19.03
C THR A 420 0.47 -14.54 -17.74
N VAL A 421 1.39 -13.67 -17.26
CA VAL A 421 1.13 -12.80 -16.12
C VAL A 421 -0.07 -11.91 -16.35
N PHE A 422 -0.19 -11.27 -17.53
CA PHE A 422 -1.34 -10.45 -17.88
C PHE A 422 -2.64 -11.26 -17.88
N TRP A 423 -2.69 -12.40 -18.60
CA TRP A 423 -3.91 -13.20 -18.71
C TRP A 423 -4.39 -13.80 -17.37
N ILE A 424 -3.48 -14.08 -16.45
CA ILE A 424 -3.84 -14.47 -15.08
C ILE A 424 -4.36 -13.28 -14.27
N GLN A 425 -3.87 -12.07 -14.55
CA GLN A 425 -4.33 -10.85 -13.87
C GLN A 425 -5.79 -10.51 -14.24
N VAL A 426 -6.23 -10.81 -15.47
CA VAL A 426 -7.61 -10.53 -15.93
C VAL A 426 -8.67 -11.13 -15.00
N PRO A 427 -8.75 -12.47 -14.78
CA PRO A 427 -9.75 -13.02 -13.87
C PRO A 427 -9.55 -12.55 -12.43
N GLY A 428 -8.32 -12.30 -11.98
CA GLY A 428 -8.07 -11.70 -10.66
C GLY A 428 -8.73 -10.32 -10.52
N THR A 429 -8.54 -9.45 -11.50
CA THR A 429 -9.17 -8.11 -11.51
C THR A 429 -10.70 -8.20 -11.65
N LEU A 430 -11.22 -9.12 -12.48
CA LEU A 430 -12.67 -9.34 -12.59
C LEU A 430 -13.29 -9.80 -11.27
N VAL A 431 -12.62 -10.70 -10.55
CA VAL A 431 -13.07 -11.13 -9.22
C VAL A 431 -13.01 -9.97 -8.24
N LEU A 432 -11.92 -9.18 -8.23
CA LEU A 432 -11.80 -8.02 -7.35
C LEU A 432 -12.95 -7.03 -7.59
N VAL A 433 -13.15 -6.62 -8.83
CA VAL A 433 -14.18 -5.61 -9.18
C VAL A 433 -15.60 -6.19 -9.05
N GLY A 434 -15.82 -7.40 -9.56
CA GLY A 434 -17.14 -8.04 -9.54
C GLY A 434 -17.63 -8.36 -8.13
N VAL A 435 -16.77 -8.91 -7.26
CA VAL A 435 -17.13 -9.20 -5.86
C VAL A 435 -17.28 -7.90 -5.06
N SER A 436 -16.46 -6.88 -5.32
CA SER A 436 -16.63 -5.56 -4.71
C SER A 436 -17.97 -4.93 -5.10
N TRP A 437 -18.31 -4.96 -6.40
CA TRP A 437 -19.61 -4.48 -6.88
C TRP A 437 -20.77 -5.27 -6.28
N LEU A 438 -20.67 -6.60 -6.24
CA LEU A 438 -21.70 -7.45 -5.62
C LEU A 438 -21.85 -7.10 -4.13
N GLY A 439 -20.75 -6.81 -3.44
CA GLY A 439 -20.78 -6.33 -2.06
C GLY A 439 -21.60 -5.05 -1.89
N THR A 440 -21.55 -4.11 -2.84
CA THR A 440 -22.36 -2.89 -2.78
C THR A 440 -23.86 -3.14 -3.00
N GLN A 441 -24.24 -4.28 -3.59
CA GLN A 441 -25.64 -4.65 -3.80
C GLN A 441 -26.22 -5.48 -2.66
N LEU A 442 -25.40 -6.30 -1.99
CA LEU A 442 -25.86 -7.30 -1.01
C LEU A 442 -25.59 -6.91 0.44
N LEU A 443 -24.58 -6.06 0.69
CA LEU A 443 -24.18 -5.67 2.04
C LEU A 443 -24.74 -4.27 2.38
N PRO A 444 -24.97 -3.99 3.67
CA PRO A 444 -25.25 -2.64 4.11
C PRO A 444 -24.02 -1.74 3.83
N PRO A 445 -24.21 -0.44 3.56
CA PRO A 445 -23.14 0.47 3.16
C PRO A 445 -21.94 0.52 4.14
N GLN A 446 -22.18 0.32 5.43
CA GLN A 446 -21.16 0.25 6.48
C GLN A 446 -20.14 -0.88 6.24
N LEU A 447 -20.51 -1.93 5.51
CA LEU A 447 -19.68 -3.10 5.22
C LEU A 447 -19.13 -3.13 3.78
N TRP A 448 -19.41 -2.14 2.94
CA TRP A 448 -18.93 -2.14 1.55
C TRP A 448 -17.41 -2.25 1.47
N VAL A 449 -16.70 -1.45 2.26
CA VAL A 449 -15.23 -1.43 2.24
C VAL A 449 -14.64 -2.71 2.84
N VAL A 450 -15.32 -3.33 3.81
CA VAL A 450 -14.98 -4.67 4.30
C VAL A 450 -15.14 -5.70 3.19
N GLY A 451 -16.24 -5.60 2.41
CA GLY A 451 -16.49 -6.42 1.23
C GLY A 451 -15.37 -6.27 0.17
N ILE A 452 -14.87 -5.06 -0.06
CA ILE A 452 -13.71 -4.81 -0.94
C ILE A 452 -12.45 -5.53 -0.40
N GLY A 453 -12.21 -5.49 0.91
CA GLY A 453 -11.12 -6.23 1.55
C GLY A 453 -11.22 -7.75 1.34
N LEU A 454 -12.42 -8.32 1.44
CA LEU A 454 -12.69 -9.73 1.13
C LEU A 454 -12.51 -10.02 -0.37
N ALA A 455 -13.00 -9.14 -1.25
CA ALA A 455 -12.83 -9.26 -2.70
C ALA A 455 -11.35 -9.30 -3.10
N MET A 456 -10.52 -8.46 -2.47
CA MET A 456 -9.07 -8.46 -2.66
C MET A 456 -8.45 -9.80 -2.20
N SER A 457 -8.87 -10.32 -1.05
CA SER A 457 -8.41 -11.61 -0.53
C SER A 457 -8.78 -12.77 -1.47
N LEU A 458 -9.99 -12.77 -2.00
CA LEU A 458 -10.47 -13.75 -2.97
C LEU A 458 -9.74 -13.62 -4.31
N SER A 459 -9.51 -12.41 -4.80
CA SER A 459 -8.73 -12.15 -6.02
C SER A 459 -7.31 -12.72 -5.90
N ASN A 460 -6.63 -12.52 -4.77
CA ASN A 460 -5.32 -13.09 -4.50
C ASN A 460 -5.35 -14.63 -4.52
N LEU A 461 -6.39 -15.25 -3.94
CA LEU A 461 -6.58 -16.69 -3.93
C LEU A 461 -6.78 -17.26 -5.35
N VAL A 462 -7.63 -16.61 -6.15
CA VAL A 462 -7.85 -16.98 -7.56
C VAL A 462 -6.55 -16.86 -8.35
N ALA A 463 -5.79 -15.78 -8.16
CA ALA A 463 -4.51 -15.57 -8.83
C ALA A 463 -3.47 -16.65 -8.46
N VAL A 464 -3.41 -17.10 -7.20
CA VAL A 464 -2.56 -18.22 -6.78
C VAL A 464 -3.02 -19.52 -7.43
N GLY A 465 -4.32 -19.79 -7.42
CA GLY A 465 -4.88 -20.99 -8.04
C GLY A 465 -4.51 -21.10 -9.52
N LEU A 466 -4.73 -20.04 -10.30
CA LEU A 466 -4.41 -20.00 -11.72
C LEU A 466 -2.91 -20.13 -11.97
N ARG A 467 -2.07 -19.43 -11.19
CA ARG A 467 -0.61 -19.56 -11.29
C ARG A 467 -0.12 -20.95 -10.92
N THR A 468 -0.73 -21.60 -9.94
CA THR A 468 -0.41 -22.98 -9.55
C THR A 468 -0.70 -23.94 -10.71
N VAL A 469 -1.85 -23.81 -11.37
CA VAL A 469 -2.21 -24.64 -12.53
C VAL A 469 -1.23 -24.40 -13.69
N GLY A 470 -0.92 -23.14 -14.01
CA GLY A 470 0.01 -22.77 -15.07
C GLY A 470 1.43 -23.29 -14.80
N LEU A 471 1.99 -22.99 -13.64
CA LEU A 471 3.36 -23.39 -13.28
C LEU A 471 3.50 -24.91 -13.11
N ARG A 472 2.44 -25.62 -12.72
CA ARG A 472 2.46 -27.09 -12.69
C ARG A 472 2.70 -27.69 -14.06
N ARG A 473 2.18 -27.06 -15.11
CA ARG A 473 2.42 -27.47 -16.50
C ARG A 473 3.84 -27.08 -16.95
N THR A 474 4.25 -25.83 -16.73
CA THR A 474 5.57 -25.30 -17.14
C THR A 474 6.74 -26.01 -16.46
N LEU A 475 6.63 -26.31 -15.16
CA LEU A 475 7.69 -26.93 -14.36
C LEU A 475 7.56 -28.46 -14.27
N HIS A 476 6.67 -29.10 -15.06
CA HIS A 476 6.39 -30.54 -15.00
C HIS A 476 6.08 -31.06 -13.59
N GLY A 477 5.30 -30.30 -12.84
CA GLY A 477 4.91 -30.58 -11.46
C GLY A 477 5.33 -29.50 -10.48
N LEU A 478 4.71 -29.51 -9.31
CA LEU A 478 5.03 -28.66 -8.16
C LEU A 478 5.05 -29.54 -6.92
N ASP A 479 5.82 -29.16 -5.90
CA ASP A 479 5.84 -29.82 -4.58
C ASP A 479 4.55 -29.53 -3.77
N GLY A 480 3.38 -29.60 -4.42
CA GLY A 480 2.10 -29.16 -3.87
C GLY A 480 1.73 -29.83 -2.56
N ALA A 481 1.94 -31.17 -2.44
CA ALA A 481 1.66 -31.89 -1.21
C ALA A 481 2.52 -31.41 -0.03
N ARG A 482 3.80 -31.07 -0.28
CA ARG A 482 4.71 -30.55 0.74
C ARG A 482 4.32 -29.13 1.14
N ILE A 483 3.98 -28.27 0.16
CA ILE A 483 3.50 -26.91 0.40
C ILE A 483 2.20 -26.94 1.20
N LEU A 484 1.20 -27.72 0.76
CA LEU A 484 -0.10 -27.85 1.44
C LEU A 484 0.06 -28.36 2.88
N ARG A 485 0.84 -29.42 3.08
CA ARG A 485 1.08 -29.98 4.42
C ARG A 485 1.69 -28.96 5.37
N LEU A 486 2.61 -28.11 4.87
CA LEU A 486 3.18 -27.04 5.68
C LEU A 486 2.13 -25.99 6.02
N HIS A 487 1.33 -25.51 5.06
CA HIS A 487 0.30 -24.50 5.31
C HIS A 487 -0.78 -25.03 6.27
N VAL A 488 -1.16 -26.30 6.19
CA VAL A 488 -2.08 -26.92 7.16
C VAL A 488 -1.46 -26.94 8.57
N LYS A 489 -0.22 -27.37 8.71
CA LYS A 489 0.48 -27.36 10.01
C LYS A 489 0.61 -25.92 10.57
N ALA A 490 1.03 -24.98 9.71
CA ALA A 490 1.14 -23.58 10.08
C ALA A 490 -0.24 -23.00 10.47
N GLY A 491 -1.30 -23.32 9.72
CA GLY A 491 -2.67 -22.90 10.02
C GLY A 491 -3.17 -23.41 11.36
N LEU A 492 -2.93 -24.68 11.69
CA LEU A 492 -3.29 -25.24 12.99
C LEU A 492 -2.52 -24.56 14.13
N ALA A 493 -1.21 -24.35 13.98
CA ALA A 493 -0.41 -23.62 14.96
C ALA A 493 -0.88 -22.18 15.12
N ALA A 494 -1.24 -21.53 14.02
CA ALA A 494 -1.76 -20.15 14.02
C ALA A 494 -3.13 -20.05 14.68
N LEU A 495 -4.00 -21.02 14.50
CA LEU A 495 -5.32 -21.07 15.16
C LEU A 495 -5.16 -21.15 16.69
N VAL A 496 -4.30 -22.05 17.18
CA VAL A 496 -4.01 -22.14 18.62
C VAL A 496 -3.38 -20.85 19.14
N SER A 497 -2.45 -20.28 18.36
CA SER A 497 -1.81 -19.00 18.65
C SER A 497 -2.84 -17.84 18.70
N ALA A 498 -3.81 -17.84 17.77
CA ALA A 498 -4.88 -16.83 17.73
C ALA A 498 -5.77 -16.91 18.97
N VAL A 499 -6.16 -18.13 19.41
CA VAL A 499 -6.93 -18.33 20.65
C VAL A 499 -6.14 -17.84 21.87
N ALA A 500 -4.85 -18.14 21.96
CA ALA A 500 -4.00 -17.67 23.04
C ALA A 500 -3.89 -16.12 23.05
N GLY A 501 -3.68 -15.51 21.88
CA GLY A 501 -3.63 -14.05 21.73
C GLY A 501 -4.95 -13.38 22.09
N TRP A 502 -6.08 -13.96 21.66
CA TRP A 502 -7.41 -13.47 22.02
C TRP A 502 -7.64 -13.56 23.53
N GLY A 503 -7.21 -14.67 24.17
CA GLY A 503 -7.27 -14.83 25.63
C GLY A 503 -6.49 -13.74 26.37
N VAL A 504 -5.26 -13.44 25.92
CA VAL A 504 -4.45 -12.34 26.49
C VAL A 504 -5.14 -10.99 26.30
N LEU A 505 -5.67 -10.72 25.10
CA LEU A 505 -6.40 -9.48 24.82
C LEU A 505 -7.62 -9.32 25.74
N ARG A 506 -8.40 -10.37 25.93
CA ARG A 506 -9.58 -10.38 26.83
C ARG A 506 -9.17 -10.21 28.29
N ALA A 507 -8.15 -10.93 28.73
CA ALA A 507 -7.63 -10.78 30.10
C ALA A 507 -7.17 -9.34 30.37
N PHE A 508 -6.49 -8.72 29.39
CA PHE A 508 -6.03 -7.34 29.52
C PHE A 508 -7.20 -6.36 29.65
N VAL A 509 -8.24 -6.50 28.83
CA VAL A 509 -9.46 -5.66 28.89
C VAL A 509 -10.14 -5.79 30.24
N VAL A 510 -10.29 -7.02 30.77
CA VAL A 510 -10.89 -7.25 32.08
C VAL A 510 -10.06 -6.63 33.22
N LEU A 511 -8.72 -6.72 33.13
CA LEU A 511 -7.79 -6.20 34.14
C LEU A 511 -7.63 -4.68 34.09
N SER A 512 -7.85 -4.05 32.95
CA SER A 512 -7.74 -2.60 32.78
C SER A 512 -8.91 -1.81 33.38
N GLY A 513 -9.95 -2.48 33.90
CA GLY A 513 -10.95 -1.91 34.77
C GLY A 513 -12.07 -1.11 34.11
N ASP A 514 -12.13 -1.08 32.78
CA ASP A 514 -13.23 -0.43 32.04
C ASP A 514 -13.99 -1.44 31.16
N PRO A 515 -14.93 -2.21 31.75
CA PRO A 515 -15.71 -3.19 31.00
C PRO A 515 -16.70 -2.56 30.01
N ALA A 516 -17.06 -1.28 30.21
CA ALA A 516 -18.07 -0.60 29.41
C ALA A 516 -17.56 -0.33 27.96
N ASP A 517 -16.33 0.12 27.84
CA ASP A 517 -15.72 0.44 26.55
C ASP A 517 -14.97 -0.73 25.89
N GLY A 518 -14.67 -1.78 26.66
CA GLY A 518 -14.06 -2.99 26.15
C GLY A 518 -12.72 -2.74 25.46
N ILE A 519 -12.56 -3.34 24.25
CA ILE A 519 -11.35 -3.16 23.40
C ILE A 519 -11.26 -1.73 22.85
N TYR A 520 -12.38 -1.05 22.74
CA TYR A 520 -12.48 0.29 22.14
C TYR A 520 -11.90 1.39 23.03
N GLY A 521 -11.96 1.22 24.34
CA GLY A 521 -11.41 2.14 25.34
C GLY A 521 -9.88 2.09 25.50
N LEU A 522 -9.17 1.18 24.83
CA LEU A 522 -7.71 1.06 24.97
C LEU A 522 -7.01 2.35 24.54
N SER A 523 -6.22 2.94 25.45
CA SER A 523 -5.30 4.01 25.12
C SER A 523 -4.17 3.54 24.20
N TRP A 524 -3.42 4.48 23.62
CA TRP A 524 -2.26 4.14 22.78
C TRP A 524 -1.23 3.27 23.52
N TRP A 525 -0.87 3.65 24.76
CA TRP A 525 0.08 2.88 25.57
C TRP A 525 -0.42 1.48 25.91
N GLN A 526 -1.70 1.34 26.22
CA GLN A 526 -2.33 0.04 26.44
C GLN A 526 -2.28 -0.80 25.16
N SER A 527 -2.51 -0.20 23.99
CA SER A 527 -2.38 -0.87 22.70
C SER A 527 -0.94 -1.34 22.44
N VAL A 528 0.07 -0.52 22.78
CA VAL A 528 1.49 -0.92 22.71
C VAL A 528 1.75 -2.16 23.57
N VAL A 529 1.32 -2.14 24.84
CA VAL A 529 1.51 -3.26 25.77
C VAL A 529 0.78 -4.50 25.30
N VAL A 530 -0.48 -4.37 24.88
CA VAL A 530 -1.28 -5.50 24.36
C VAL A 530 -0.62 -6.13 23.13
N VAL A 531 -0.21 -5.32 22.16
CA VAL A 531 0.45 -5.84 20.94
C VAL A 531 1.78 -6.52 21.30
N ALA A 532 2.56 -5.96 22.21
CA ALA A 532 3.81 -6.54 22.65
C ALA A 532 3.61 -7.87 23.40
N VAL A 533 2.71 -7.90 24.38
CA VAL A 533 2.47 -9.10 25.21
C VAL A 533 1.73 -10.17 24.41
N ALA A 534 0.58 -9.83 23.82
CA ALA A 534 -0.19 -10.80 23.05
C ALA A 534 0.58 -11.27 21.80
N GLY A 535 1.29 -10.37 21.11
CA GLY A 535 2.13 -10.72 19.96
C GLY A 535 3.27 -11.67 20.35
N THR A 536 3.90 -11.46 21.52
CA THR A 536 4.94 -12.36 22.04
C THR A 536 4.36 -13.73 22.40
N VAL A 537 3.24 -13.78 23.13
CA VAL A 537 2.56 -15.03 23.48
C VAL A 537 2.16 -15.78 22.20
N MET A 538 1.54 -15.07 21.25
CA MET A 538 1.19 -15.65 19.95
C MET A 538 2.42 -16.20 19.23
N GLY A 539 3.52 -15.47 19.22
CA GLY A 539 4.77 -15.90 18.58
C GLY A 539 5.36 -17.15 19.23
N LEU A 540 5.38 -17.22 20.56
CA LEU A 540 5.88 -18.36 21.31
C LEU A 540 5.01 -19.62 21.11
N VAL A 541 3.68 -19.47 21.18
CA VAL A 541 2.72 -20.56 20.94
C VAL A 541 2.84 -21.06 19.49
N TYR A 542 2.92 -20.15 18.54
CA TYR A 542 3.09 -20.50 17.13
C TYR A 542 4.40 -21.25 16.87
N ALA A 543 5.51 -20.70 17.33
CA ALA A 543 6.83 -21.34 17.19
C ALA A 543 6.88 -22.70 17.90
N GLY A 544 6.30 -22.81 19.10
CA GLY A 544 6.16 -24.07 19.84
C GLY A 544 5.36 -25.11 19.06
N GLY A 545 4.22 -24.72 18.50
CA GLY A 545 3.38 -25.57 17.66
C GLY A 545 4.10 -26.05 16.40
N LEU A 546 4.80 -25.17 15.70
CA LEU A 546 5.62 -25.55 14.52
C LEU A 546 6.76 -26.50 14.88
N LYS A 547 7.42 -26.27 16.00
CA LYS A 547 8.50 -27.14 16.50
C LYS A 547 7.99 -28.54 16.87
N LEU A 548 6.84 -28.60 17.55
CA LEU A 548 6.17 -29.85 17.89
C LEU A 548 5.79 -30.65 16.63
N MET A 549 5.30 -29.96 15.60
CA MET A 549 4.97 -30.56 14.31
C MET A 549 6.17 -30.76 13.38
N ARG A 550 7.40 -30.51 13.86
CA ARG A 550 8.69 -30.74 13.16
C ARG A 550 8.76 -29.98 11.82
N VAL A 551 8.40 -28.70 11.81
CA VAL A 551 8.48 -27.82 10.63
C VAL A 551 9.89 -27.25 10.52
N ARG A 552 10.67 -27.72 9.54
CA ARG A 552 12.09 -27.37 9.35
C ARG A 552 12.33 -25.94 8.90
N GLU A 553 11.36 -25.31 8.27
CA GLU A 553 11.41 -23.91 7.78
C GLU A 553 11.55 -22.91 8.94
N LEU A 554 11.06 -23.24 10.13
CA LEU A 554 11.24 -22.43 11.34
C LEU A 554 12.73 -22.27 11.68
N ASP A 555 13.51 -23.34 11.62
CA ASP A 555 14.94 -23.32 11.94
C ASP A 555 15.74 -22.44 10.94
N GLN A 556 15.30 -22.38 9.69
CA GLN A 556 15.92 -21.53 8.66
C GLN A 556 15.67 -20.05 8.89
N LEU A 557 14.49 -19.69 9.41
CA LEU A 557 14.14 -18.30 9.78
C LEU A 557 14.75 -17.87 11.11
N ALA A 558 14.72 -18.74 12.11
CA ALA A 558 15.20 -18.46 13.46
C ALA A 558 16.74 -18.56 13.59
N GLY A 559 17.39 -19.40 12.78
CA GLY A 559 18.83 -19.68 12.87
C GLY A 559 19.73 -18.42 12.89
N PRO A 560 19.58 -17.47 11.96
CA PRO A 560 20.37 -16.24 11.95
C PRO A 560 20.14 -15.35 13.16
N ILE A 561 18.92 -15.32 13.70
CA ILE A 561 18.53 -14.49 14.86
C ILE A 561 19.09 -15.12 16.13
N VAL A 562 18.84 -16.40 16.35
CA VAL A 562 19.35 -17.17 17.49
C VAL A 562 20.88 -17.18 17.53
N GLY A 563 21.53 -17.28 16.38
CA GLY A 563 22.99 -17.20 16.27
C GLY A 563 23.57 -15.84 16.64
N ARG A 564 22.84 -14.73 16.37
CA ARG A 564 23.23 -13.39 16.81
C ARG A 564 23.03 -13.19 18.30
N VAL A 565 21.88 -13.61 18.83
CA VAL A 565 21.56 -13.51 20.27
C VAL A 565 22.55 -14.33 21.09
N ARG A 566 22.86 -15.56 20.69
CA ARG A 566 23.89 -16.39 21.37
C ARG A 566 25.28 -15.73 21.36
N ARG A 567 25.63 -14.98 20.30
CA ARG A 567 26.91 -14.24 20.25
C ARG A 567 26.92 -13.01 21.15
N LEU A 568 25.76 -12.36 21.33
CA LEU A 568 25.63 -11.19 22.24
C LEU A 568 25.61 -11.60 23.71
N VAL A 569 25.04 -12.76 24.05
CA VAL A 569 24.98 -13.29 25.43
C VAL A 569 26.34 -13.94 25.84
N ARG A 570 27.20 -14.30 24.88
CA ARG A 570 28.54 -14.86 25.15
C ARG A 570 29.66 -13.79 25.18
N ARG A 571 29.33 -12.53 24.93
CA ARG A 571 30.18 -11.35 25.16
C ARG A 571 29.75 -10.65 26.45
#